data_bcfe788f19fb5c0a47d95984a2f52f5f
#
_entry.id   bcfe788f19fb5c0a47d95984a2f52f5f
#
_cell.length_a   1.000
_cell.length_b   1.000
_cell.length_c   1.000
_cell.angle_alpha   90.00
_cell.angle_beta   90.00
_cell.angle_gamma   90.00
#
_symmetry.space_group_name_H-M   'P 1'
#
loop_
_entity.id
_entity.type
_entity.pdbx_description
1 polymer ?
#
loop_
_entity_poly.entity_id
_entity_poly.type
_entity_poly.pdbx_seq_one_letter_code
_entity_poly.pdbx_strand_id
1 'polypeptide(L)'
;MRRDIRPRFSLMLVAGVAVLAAIALSALDAPPAEAQRKKVLNIAAKEPDTLDPHSSTIGQSQAISRFMYRGLARFAIKDGKVTTAEVEPDLAESWTISPDGTLWTFKLRRGVQFHKGFGDVTAEDVKFSFERQIKRAPGTRFGVNLEVIKAIEVLDPHTVQITLKAFDPVFPIRMAGYQQGYILSKKAVEKHGEQFRWNPVGTGPFFFDRHSPRDKVVLKAFDGFHRGRPPIDEVHWFDVPEDATKRIGLEKGTFDLIYPEAVSADFEAQVKKMGAVIDRRGPGSQDRFYINMTKPPFDDIRVRRAFMHAIDRKAIKETMYPGGLGRLATSPVPVGYFGHIPVELPAYDPELAKKLLAEAGYPNGFTVKNYFMSKSFIFPKVMTLAQEQLRKVGIVVEMQLVEHATYHEHIRKNLNPFVLFGGIRLPDADPWLSLFFHSSEIPDPATGNKGTNFAHYRAIDDLLAQGRQERDPKKRAAIYHEAQRRIMRDAVCLPINEVPNEWARNPKRVSTPFDPEYGEDSLHFSYNYPELLKLLN
;
A
#
# COMPACT_ATOMS: atom_id res chain seq x y z
N MET A 1 17.78 45.07 95.90
CA MET A 1 18.40 45.10 94.57
C MET A 1 17.65 44.18 93.63
N ARG A 2 16.75 44.73 92.83
CA ARG A 2 16.03 43.96 91.80
C ARG A 2 16.69 44.18 90.47
N ARG A 3 17.10 43.08 89.82
CA ARG A 3 17.60 43.13 88.42
C ARG A 3 16.45 42.79 87.52
N ASP A 4 16.11 43.71 86.59
CA ASP A 4 15.20 43.51 85.49
C ASP A 4 15.85 42.64 84.43
N ILE A 5 15.22 41.55 84.08
CA ILE A 5 15.54 40.75 82.90
C ILE A 5 14.37 40.89 81.90
N ARG A 6 14.57 41.67 80.84
CA ARG A 6 13.63 41.73 79.69
C ARG A 6 13.93 40.64 78.69
N PRO A 7 12.92 39.93 78.15
CA PRO A 7 13.17 38.90 77.18
C PRO A 7 13.29 39.46 75.79
N ARG A 8 14.39 39.05 75.08
CA ARG A 8 14.66 39.35 73.67
C ARG A 8 14.19 38.24 72.72
N PHE A 9 12.99 37.71 72.90
CA PHE A 9 12.52 36.54 72.12
C PHE A 9 11.38 36.81 71.14
N SER A 10 10.87 38.02 70.93
CA SER A 10 9.68 38.27 70.11
C SER A 10 9.95 38.75 68.64
N LEU A 11 11.19 39.08 68.24
CA LEU A 11 11.39 39.64 66.88
C LEU A 11 11.72 38.59 65.82
N MET A 12 12.23 37.41 66.17
CA MET A 12 12.59 36.38 65.19
C MET A 12 11.40 35.52 64.73
N LEU A 13 10.35 35.40 65.51
CA LEU A 13 9.17 34.58 65.15
C LEU A 13 8.24 35.29 64.17
N VAL A 14 8.20 36.63 64.18
CA VAL A 14 7.36 37.40 63.22
C VAL A 14 7.96 37.47 61.85
N ALA A 15 9.29 37.50 61.73
CA ALA A 15 9.99 37.49 60.41
C ALA A 15 9.86 36.13 59.71
N GLY A 16 9.89 35.00 60.43
CA GLY A 16 9.73 33.66 59.85
C GLY A 16 8.32 33.37 59.29
N VAL A 17 7.29 33.86 59.95
CA VAL A 17 5.90 33.70 59.50
C VAL A 17 5.58 34.57 58.30
N ALA A 18 6.15 35.77 58.19
CA ALA A 18 5.98 36.66 57.03
C ALA A 18 6.68 36.14 55.79
N VAL A 19 7.85 35.48 55.89
CA VAL A 19 8.56 34.87 54.73
C VAL A 19 7.82 33.60 54.26
N LEU A 20 7.28 32.78 55.16
CA LEU A 20 6.47 31.60 54.78
C LEU A 20 5.12 32.00 54.16
N ALA A 21 4.50 33.08 54.60
CA ALA A 21 3.29 33.62 53.99
C ALA A 21 3.53 34.22 52.61
N ALA A 22 4.68 34.88 52.38
CA ALA A 22 5.05 35.42 51.07
C ALA A 22 5.40 34.34 50.06
N ILE A 23 5.99 33.22 50.49
CA ILE A 23 6.26 32.06 49.62
C ILE A 23 4.95 31.33 49.31
N ALA A 24 3.99 31.25 50.22
CA ALA A 24 2.68 30.65 50.01
C ALA A 24 1.76 31.50 49.11
N LEU A 25 1.88 32.85 49.16
CA LEU A 25 1.13 33.71 48.23
C LEU A 25 1.72 33.75 46.82
N SER A 26 3.02 33.59 46.64
CA SER A 26 3.65 33.53 45.30
C SER A 26 3.38 32.17 44.59
N ALA A 27 2.97 31.12 45.33
CA ALA A 27 2.57 29.85 44.75
C ALA A 27 1.10 29.86 44.29
N LEU A 28 0.29 30.85 44.71
CA LEU A 28 -1.12 30.98 44.30
C LEU A 28 -1.34 31.80 43.01
N ASP A 29 -0.32 32.55 42.55
CA ASP A 29 -0.37 33.35 41.34
C ASP A 29 0.35 32.71 40.15
N ALA A 30 0.80 31.47 40.24
CA ALA A 30 1.21 30.72 39.05
C ALA A 30 -0.09 30.39 38.29
N PRO A 31 -0.27 30.89 37.05
CA PRO A 31 -1.40 30.48 36.24
C PRO A 31 -1.39 28.95 36.18
N PRO A 32 -2.55 28.28 36.30
CA PRO A 32 -2.60 26.84 36.19
C PRO A 32 -1.88 26.48 34.87
N ALA A 33 -0.90 25.59 34.96
CA ALA A 33 -0.21 25.11 33.77
C ALA A 33 -1.30 24.70 32.80
N GLU A 34 -1.48 25.47 31.73
CA GLU A 34 -2.49 25.22 30.70
C GLU A 34 -2.23 23.78 30.25
N ALA A 35 -3.11 22.87 30.66
CA ALA A 35 -2.96 21.47 30.33
C ALA A 35 -2.91 21.42 28.80
N GLN A 36 -1.72 21.21 28.27
CA GLN A 36 -1.45 21.32 26.85
C GLN A 36 -2.42 20.40 26.13
N ARG A 37 -3.36 21.00 25.39
CA ARG A 37 -4.47 20.29 24.76
C ARG A 37 -3.89 19.22 23.86
N LYS A 38 -4.22 17.94 24.11
CA LYS A 38 -3.72 16.82 23.31
C LYS A 38 -3.94 17.08 21.81
N LYS A 39 -2.90 16.85 21.03
CA LYS A 39 -2.93 16.94 19.57
C LYS A 39 -3.46 15.62 19.02
N VAL A 40 -4.74 15.59 18.66
CA VAL A 40 -5.43 14.40 18.14
C VAL A 40 -5.67 14.56 16.65
N LEU A 41 -5.14 13.61 15.86
CA LEU A 41 -5.40 13.51 14.44
C LEU A 41 -6.59 12.58 14.19
N ASN A 42 -7.67 13.13 13.64
CA ASN A 42 -8.89 12.39 13.33
C ASN A 42 -8.90 11.98 11.85
N ILE A 43 -8.86 10.68 11.59
CA ILE A 43 -8.88 10.10 10.25
C ILE A 43 -10.19 9.34 10.06
N ALA A 44 -10.94 9.63 8.98
CA ALA A 44 -12.10 8.83 8.59
C ALA A 44 -11.77 7.94 7.39
N ALA A 45 -11.92 6.64 7.58
CA ALA A 45 -11.69 5.61 6.58
C ALA A 45 -12.62 4.42 6.88
N LYS A 46 -12.53 3.33 6.15
CA LYS A 46 -13.10 2.06 6.59
C LYS A 46 -12.28 1.43 7.71
N GLU A 47 -12.92 0.61 8.51
CA GLU A 47 -12.28 -0.23 9.50
C GLU A 47 -11.24 -1.15 8.83
N PRO A 48 -10.01 -1.28 9.39
CA PRO A 48 -9.04 -2.23 8.89
C PRO A 48 -9.53 -3.68 9.12
N ASP A 49 -9.25 -4.57 8.16
CA ASP A 49 -9.57 -6.01 8.30
C ASP A 49 -8.65 -6.70 9.32
N THR A 50 -7.49 -6.13 9.55
CA THR A 50 -6.49 -6.59 10.52
C THR A 50 -5.48 -5.49 10.80
N LEU A 51 -4.83 -5.55 11.97
CA LEU A 51 -3.66 -4.73 12.31
C LEU A 51 -2.35 -5.53 12.23
N ASP A 52 -2.39 -6.79 11.79
CA ASP A 52 -1.20 -7.58 11.41
C ASP A 52 -0.80 -7.22 9.97
N PRO A 53 0.34 -6.55 9.76
CA PRO A 53 0.72 -6.04 8.45
C PRO A 53 1.05 -7.14 7.44
N HIS A 54 1.37 -8.36 7.90
CA HIS A 54 1.67 -9.51 7.04
C HIS A 54 0.42 -10.21 6.51
N SER A 55 -0.75 -9.95 7.09
CA SER A 55 -2.03 -10.58 6.71
C SER A 55 -3.03 -9.61 6.11
N SER A 56 -2.76 -8.31 6.11
CA SER A 56 -3.68 -7.30 5.58
C SER A 56 -3.95 -7.48 4.08
N THR A 57 -5.22 -7.34 3.69
CA THR A 57 -5.64 -7.52 2.29
C THR A 57 -6.16 -6.24 1.66
N ILE A 58 -6.53 -5.25 2.47
CA ILE A 58 -7.12 -3.98 2.01
C ILE A 58 -6.21 -2.79 2.25
N GLY A 59 -6.39 -1.75 1.44
CA GLY A 59 -5.57 -0.53 1.48
C GLY A 59 -5.60 0.18 2.84
N GLN A 60 -6.73 0.17 3.52
CA GLN A 60 -6.91 0.79 4.85
C GLN A 60 -6.03 0.14 5.91
N SER A 61 -5.97 -1.19 5.96
CA SER A 61 -5.09 -1.92 6.89
C SER A 61 -3.61 -1.68 6.59
N GLN A 62 -3.26 -1.59 5.31
CA GLN A 62 -1.89 -1.23 4.93
C GLN A 62 -1.56 0.23 5.26
N ALA A 63 -2.53 1.14 5.18
CA ALA A 63 -2.34 2.54 5.53
C ALA A 63 -2.09 2.72 7.04
N ILE A 64 -2.92 2.12 7.89
CA ILE A 64 -2.76 2.23 9.35
C ILE A 64 -1.49 1.51 9.84
N SER A 65 -1.03 0.46 9.15
CA SER A 65 0.20 -0.27 9.49
C SER A 65 1.44 0.64 9.51
N ARG A 66 1.51 1.68 8.66
CA ARG A 66 2.62 2.62 8.60
C ARG A 66 2.81 3.44 9.87
N PHE A 67 1.73 3.62 10.62
CA PHE A 67 1.79 4.30 11.91
C PHE A 67 2.47 3.43 12.98
N MET A 68 2.37 2.09 12.86
CA MET A 68 2.77 1.16 13.92
C MET A 68 4.07 0.39 13.64
N TYR A 69 4.47 0.24 12.36
CA TYR A 69 5.56 -0.67 12.00
C TYR A 69 6.64 0.01 11.18
N ARG A 70 7.85 -0.57 11.23
CA ARG A 70 9.02 -0.18 10.42
C ARG A 70 9.68 -1.42 9.82
N GLY A 71 10.48 -1.22 8.77
CA GLY A 71 11.29 -2.24 8.11
C GLY A 71 12.78 -2.04 8.35
N LEU A 72 13.62 -2.89 7.79
CA LEU A 72 15.07 -2.71 7.80
C LEU A 72 15.48 -1.41 7.11
N ALA A 73 14.84 -1.14 5.99
CA ALA A 73 15.00 0.08 5.21
C ALA A 73 13.66 0.81 5.10
N ARG A 74 13.68 2.02 4.60
CA ARG A 74 12.51 2.79 4.17
C ARG A 74 12.76 3.43 2.81
N PHE A 75 11.70 3.81 2.10
CA PHE A 75 11.84 4.55 0.86
C PHE A 75 12.46 5.92 1.12
N ALA A 76 13.42 6.31 0.29
CA ALA A 76 14.10 7.59 0.47
C ALA A 76 13.17 8.77 0.15
N ILE A 77 13.42 9.90 0.82
CA ILE A 77 12.76 11.17 0.52
C ILE A 77 13.76 12.03 -0.26
N LYS A 78 13.41 12.42 -1.49
CA LYS A 78 14.20 13.30 -2.34
C LYS A 78 13.31 14.40 -2.88
N ASP A 79 13.77 15.65 -2.80
CA ASP A 79 13.06 16.82 -3.32
C ASP A 79 11.60 16.92 -2.86
N GLY A 80 11.34 16.58 -1.57
CA GLY A 80 10.00 16.57 -1.00
C GLY A 80 9.10 15.42 -1.45
N LYS A 81 9.64 14.40 -2.14
CA LYS A 81 8.92 13.24 -2.64
C LYS A 81 9.46 11.95 -2.03
N VAL A 82 8.59 10.97 -1.85
CA VAL A 82 8.99 9.61 -1.48
C VAL A 82 9.30 8.87 -2.79
N THR A 83 10.58 8.57 -3.03
CA THR A 83 11.00 7.86 -4.25
C THR A 83 10.55 6.40 -4.26
N THR A 84 10.26 5.87 -5.45
CA THR A 84 9.98 4.45 -5.66
C THR A 84 11.23 3.63 -5.94
N ALA A 85 12.34 4.31 -6.30
CA ALA A 85 13.55 3.67 -6.82
C ALA A 85 14.62 3.42 -5.75
N GLU A 86 14.61 4.17 -4.64
CA GLU A 86 15.67 4.16 -3.67
C GLU A 86 15.17 3.95 -2.26
N VAL A 87 16.00 3.30 -1.46
CA VAL A 87 15.77 3.09 -0.03
C VAL A 87 16.92 3.65 0.79
N GLU A 88 16.61 4.04 2.01
CA GLU A 88 17.56 4.52 3.00
C GLU A 88 17.42 3.74 4.31
N PRO A 89 18.42 3.78 5.21
CA PRO A 89 18.38 3.09 6.49
C PRO A 89 17.17 3.45 7.35
N ASP A 90 16.56 2.41 7.99
CA ASP A 90 15.51 2.60 9.01
C ASP A 90 15.83 1.80 10.27
N LEU A 91 15.34 0.58 10.50
CA LEU A 91 15.76 -0.26 11.63
C LEU A 91 17.20 -0.75 11.46
N ALA A 92 17.66 -0.99 10.25
CA ALA A 92 19.09 -1.12 9.98
C ALA A 92 19.74 0.26 9.93
N GLU A 93 20.92 0.42 10.51
CA GLU A 93 21.73 1.63 10.37
C GLU A 93 22.58 1.60 9.10
N SER A 94 22.94 0.40 8.63
CA SER A 94 23.72 0.18 7.43
C SER A 94 23.59 -1.27 6.93
N TRP A 95 24.06 -1.52 5.71
CA TRP A 95 24.24 -2.86 5.17
C TRP A 95 25.43 -2.91 4.21
N THR A 96 26.00 -4.11 4.07
CA THR A 96 27.02 -4.44 3.07
C THR A 96 26.50 -5.52 2.13
N ILE A 97 27.02 -5.52 0.91
CA ILE A 97 26.61 -6.43 -0.15
C ILE A 97 27.85 -7.12 -0.72
N SER A 98 27.81 -8.43 -0.90
CA SER A 98 28.89 -9.17 -1.58
C SER A 98 29.04 -8.74 -3.05
N PRO A 99 30.23 -8.92 -3.66
CA PRO A 99 30.46 -8.53 -5.06
C PRO A 99 29.49 -9.17 -6.06
N ASP A 100 29.02 -10.38 -5.79
CA ASP A 100 28.03 -11.09 -6.59
C ASP A 100 26.59 -10.61 -6.34
N GLY A 101 26.36 -9.81 -5.29
CA GLY A 101 25.06 -9.26 -4.91
C GLY A 101 24.13 -10.25 -4.22
N THR A 102 24.61 -11.42 -3.82
CA THR A 102 23.76 -12.46 -3.23
C THR A 102 23.79 -12.49 -1.71
N LEU A 103 24.79 -11.91 -1.07
CA LEU A 103 24.93 -11.88 0.37
C LEU A 103 24.78 -10.45 0.90
N TRP A 104 23.78 -10.26 1.76
CA TRP A 104 23.46 -8.98 2.38
C TRP A 104 23.63 -9.07 3.88
N THR A 105 24.46 -8.20 4.46
CA THR A 105 24.67 -8.15 5.92
C THR A 105 24.15 -6.81 6.43
N PHE A 106 23.08 -6.85 7.22
CA PHE A 106 22.44 -5.69 7.83
C PHE A 106 22.92 -5.51 9.26
N LYS A 107 23.33 -4.30 9.63
CA LYS A 107 23.57 -3.90 11.00
C LYS A 107 22.37 -3.15 11.55
N LEU A 108 21.78 -3.67 12.62
CA LEU A 108 20.61 -3.07 13.26
C LEU A 108 21.01 -1.94 14.21
N ARG A 109 20.19 -0.91 14.27
CA ARG A 109 20.32 0.15 15.28
C ARG A 109 20.16 -0.44 16.67
N ARG A 110 21.01 -0.03 17.60
CA ARG A 110 20.91 -0.40 19.00
C ARG A 110 19.85 0.46 19.70
N GLY A 111 19.19 -0.10 20.72
CA GLY A 111 18.19 0.62 21.54
C GLY A 111 16.90 0.99 20.83
N VAL A 112 16.61 0.40 19.67
CA VAL A 112 15.28 0.52 19.04
C VAL A 112 14.32 -0.42 19.76
N GLN A 113 13.30 0.14 20.39
CA GLN A 113 12.36 -0.60 21.23
C GLN A 113 11.07 -0.96 20.49
N PHE A 114 10.55 -2.14 20.76
CA PHE A 114 9.18 -2.48 20.44
C PHE A 114 8.21 -1.78 21.38
N HIS A 115 7.02 -1.48 20.88
CA HIS A 115 5.93 -0.92 21.66
C HIS A 115 5.63 -1.76 22.91
N LYS A 116 5.04 -1.10 23.91
CA LYS A 116 4.47 -1.75 25.11
C LYS A 116 5.48 -2.61 25.90
N GLY A 117 6.77 -2.28 25.84
CA GLY A 117 7.80 -2.96 26.63
C GLY A 117 8.14 -4.38 26.18
N PHE A 118 7.91 -4.72 24.90
CA PHE A 118 8.29 -6.04 24.37
C PHE A 118 9.80 -6.20 24.14
N GLY A 119 10.60 -5.23 24.53
CA GLY A 119 12.06 -5.25 24.45
C GLY A 119 12.61 -4.59 23.19
N ASP A 120 13.93 -4.72 23.01
CA ASP A 120 14.64 -4.15 21.87
C ASP A 120 14.50 -5.03 20.62
N VAL A 121 14.59 -4.38 19.45
CA VAL A 121 14.64 -5.08 18.16
C VAL A 121 15.94 -5.84 18.04
N THR A 122 15.84 -7.10 17.68
CA THR A 122 17.00 -7.97 17.46
C THR A 122 16.99 -8.61 16.07
N ALA A 123 18.11 -9.18 15.68
CA ALA A 123 18.25 -9.95 14.45
C ALA A 123 17.32 -11.19 14.42
N GLU A 124 16.97 -11.74 15.60
CA GLU A 124 15.98 -12.82 15.72
C GLU A 124 14.56 -12.37 15.29
N ASP A 125 14.17 -11.13 15.61
CA ASP A 125 12.88 -10.58 15.18
C ASP A 125 12.83 -10.40 13.65
N VAL A 126 13.94 -9.98 13.05
CA VAL A 126 14.09 -9.88 11.59
C VAL A 126 13.94 -11.23 10.94
N LYS A 127 14.71 -12.22 11.40
CA LYS A 127 14.64 -13.62 10.92
C LYS A 127 13.22 -14.16 11.05
N PHE A 128 12.62 -14.02 12.22
CA PHE A 128 11.24 -14.46 12.49
C PHE A 128 10.25 -13.82 11.52
N SER A 129 10.33 -12.50 11.31
CA SER A 129 9.38 -11.76 10.50
C SER A 129 9.37 -12.21 9.05
N PHE A 130 10.55 -12.47 8.49
CA PHE A 130 10.65 -12.95 7.11
C PHE A 130 10.33 -14.44 7.00
N GLU A 131 10.85 -15.29 7.89
CA GLU A 131 10.54 -16.72 7.87
C GLU A 131 9.06 -17.00 8.09
N ARG A 132 8.37 -16.23 8.94
CA ARG A 132 6.91 -16.33 9.12
C ARG A 132 6.16 -16.25 7.80
N GLN A 133 6.60 -15.38 6.92
CA GLN A 133 5.97 -15.16 5.61
C GLN A 133 6.46 -16.19 4.57
N ILE A 134 7.75 -16.50 4.52
CA ILE A 134 8.34 -17.51 3.62
C ILE A 134 7.73 -18.88 3.89
N LYS A 135 7.58 -19.25 5.15
CA LYS A 135 6.94 -20.51 5.59
C LYS A 135 5.41 -20.47 5.45
N ARG A 136 4.88 -19.38 4.91
CA ARG A 136 3.44 -19.18 4.67
C ARG A 136 2.59 -19.46 5.90
N ALA A 137 2.99 -18.93 7.06
CA ALA A 137 2.22 -19.01 8.29
C ALA A 137 0.75 -18.60 8.04
N PRO A 138 -0.23 -19.17 8.75
CA PRO A 138 -1.63 -18.89 8.53
C PRO A 138 -1.93 -17.39 8.45
N GLY A 139 -2.64 -16.98 7.40
CA GLY A 139 -3.03 -15.58 7.17
C GLY A 139 -2.00 -14.70 6.45
N THR A 140 -0.71 -15.06 6.37
CA THR A 140 0.30 -14.24 5.67
C THR A 140 0.07 -14.21 4.16
N ARG A 141 0.37 -13.06 3.52
CA ARG A 141 0.03 -12.79 2.12
C ARG A 141 1.21 -12.48 1.21
N PHE A 142 2.33 -12.01 1.76
CA PHE A 142 3.40 -11.41 0.98
C PHE A 142 4.65 -12.29 0.87
N GLY A 143 4.59 -13.54 1.31
CA GLY A 143 5.71 -14.47 1.31
C GLY A 143 6.33 -14.70 -0.08
N VAL A 144 5.52 -14.63 -1.14
CA VAL A 144 6.00 -14.71 -2.53
C VAL A 144 7.07 -13.66 -2.84
N ASN A 145 6.98 -12.47 -2.24
CA ASN A 145 7.97 -11.42 -2.44
C ASN A 145 9.31 -11.69 -1.75
N LEU A 146 9.37 -12.69 -0.88
CA LEU A 146 10.56 -13.09 -0.12
C LEU A 146 11.15 -14.44 -0.58
N GLU A 147 10.56 -15.07 -1.58
CA GLU A 147 11.04 -16.37 -2.14
C GLU A 147 12.44 -16.29 -2.76
N VAL A 148 12.93 -15.09 -3.03
CA VAL A 148 14.32 -14.84 -3.46
C VAL A 148 15.33 -15.16 -2.36
N ILE A 149 14.91 -15.19 -1.10
CA ILE A 149 15.75 -15.48 0.06
C ILE A 149 16.03 -17.00 0.12
N LYS A 150 17.32 -17.35 0.22
CA LYS A 150 17.81 -18.72 0.42
C LYS A 150 17.96 -19.04 1.88
N ALA A 151 18.57 -18.13 2.65
CA ALA A 151 18.84 -18.30 4.08
C ALA A 151 18.83 -16.96 4.82
N ILE A 152 18.52 -17.01 6.10
CA ILE A 152 18.61 -15.87 7.03
C ILE A 152 19.37 -16.36 8.26
N GLU A 153 20.51 -15.75 8.52
CA GLU A 153 21.40 -16.11 9.62
C GLU A 153 21.53 -14.94 10.60
N VAL A 154 21.42 -15.24 11.88
CA VAL A 154 21.66 -14.30 12.97
C VAL A 154 23.11 -14.46 13.38
N LEU A 155 23.94 -13.45 13.08
CA LEU A 155 25.36 -13.48 13.43
C LEU A 155 25.60 -13.02 14.88
N ASP A 156 24.84 -12.02 15.30
CA ASP A 156 24.77 -11.52 16.67
C ASP A 156 23.41 -10.79 16.88
N PRO A 157 23.06 -10.32 18.08
CA PRO A 157 21.76 -9.68 18.33
C PRO A 157 21.45 -8.48 17.44
N HIS A 158 22.46 -7.85 16.84
CA HIS A 158 22.31 -6.67 16.00
C HIS A 158 22.83 -6.82 14.58
N THR A 159 23.19 -8.05 14.19
CA THR A 159 23.68 -8.33 12.83
C THR A 159 22.93 -9.51 12.23
N VAL A 160 22.20 -9.29 11.15
CA VAL A 160 21.51 -10.31 10.38
C VAL A 160 22.11 -10.40 8.98
N GLN A 161 22.35 -11.63 8.54
CA GLN A 161 22.84 -11.92 7.20
C GLN A 161 21.75 -12.62 6.39
N ILE A 162 21.51 -12.13 5.18
CA ILE A 162 20.49 -12.66 4.26
C ILE A 162 21.20 -13.10 2.99
N THR A 163 21.12 -14.38 2.69
CA THR A 163 21.62 -14.97 1.45
C THR A 163 20.47 -15.09 0.46
N LEU A 164 20.64 -14.59 -0.74
CA LEU A 164 19.69 -14.73 -1.84
C LEU A 164 20.02 -15.97 -2.69
N LYS A 165 19.01 -16.51 -3.36
CA LYS A 165 19.16 -17.61 -4.32
C LYS A 165 19.96 -17.19 -5.56
N ALA A 166 19.81 -15.91 -5.96
CA ALA A 166 20.53 -15.24 -7.04
C ALA A 166 20.51 -13.73 -6.76
N PHE A 167 21.29 -12.96 -7.51
CA PHE A 167 21.20 -11.50 -7.49
C PHE A 167 19.76 -11.04 -7.75
N ASP A 168 19.26 -10.12 -6.91
CA ASP A 168 17.93 -9.51 -7.06
C ASP A 168 18.05 -7.98 -6.91
N PRO A 169 17.94 -7.22 -8.00
CA PRO A 169 18.03 -5.75 -7.95
C PRO A 169 16.87 -5.10 -7.21
N VAL A 170 15.78 -5.81 -6.97
CA VAL A 170 14.60 -5.33 -6.23
C VAL A 170 14.72 -5.61 -4.72
N PHE A 171 15.70 -6.39 -4.30
CA PHE A 171 15.83 -6.80 -2.90
C PHE A 171 15.86 -5.65 -1.90
N PRO A 172 16.56 -4.51 -2.15
CA PRO A 172 16.51 -3.36 -1.23
C PRO A 172 15.10 -2.85 -0.98
N ILE A 173 14.27 -2.77 -2.03
CA ILE A 173 12.87 -2.32 -1.95
C ILE A 173 12.03 -3.33 -1.15
N ARG A 174 12.33 -4.63 -1.24
CA ARG A 174 11.65 -5.67 -0.45
C ARG A 174 11.89 -5.51 1.05
N MET A 175 13.02 -4.91 1.44
CA MET A 175 13.40 -4.66 2.85
C MET A 175 12.82 -3.37 3.41
N ALA A 176 12.18 -2.56 2.58
CA ALA A 176 11.50 -1.35 3.04
C ALA A 176 10.27 -1.68 3.90
N GLY A 177 9.96 -0.81 4.85
CA GLY A 177 8.78 -0.90 5.71
C GLY A 177 7.48 -0.75 4.91
N TYR A 178 7.17 -1.76 4.12
CA TYR A 178 5.96 -1.88 3.31
C TYR A 178 5.64 -3.37 3.06
N GLN A 179 4.40 -3.78 3.27
CA GLN A 179 3.93 -5.17 3.11
C GLN A 179 4.88 -6.19 3.79
N GLN A 180 5.63 -6.97 3.02
CA GLN A 180 6.55 -7.99 3.53
C GLN A 180 7.72 -7.45 4.34
N GLY A 181 8.08 -6.18 4.16
CA GLY A 181 9.27 -5.59 4.77
C GLY A 181 9.11 -5.20 6.24
N TYR A 182 7.90 -5.25 6.82
CA TYR A 182 7.69 -4.90 8.22
C TYR A 182 8.28 -5.93 9.18
N ILE A 183 8.96 -5.44 10.24
CA ILE A 183 9.53 -6.26 11.30
C ILE A 183 8.58 -6.29 12.50
N LEU A 184 8.29 -7.51 12.96
CA LEU A 184 7.38 -7.79 14.07
C LEU A 184 8.17 -8.27 15.29
N SER A 185 7.65 -8.00 16.48
CA SER A 185 8.15 -8.63 17.70
C SER A 185 7.78 -10.11 17.73
N LYS A 186 8.77 -11.01 17.68
CA LYS A 186 8.59 -12.45 17.83
C LYS A 186 7.84 -12.76 19.12
N LYS A 187 8.26 -12.18 20.24
CA LYS A 187 7.64 -12.36 21.56
C LYS A 187 6.17 -11.95 21.56
N ALA A 188 5.81 -10.87 20.85
CA ALA A 188 4.43 -10.42 20.81
C ALA A 188 3.56 -11.34 19.95
N VAL A 189 4.05 -11.79 18.81
CA VAL A 189 3.31 -12.73 17.95
C VAL A 189 3.11 -14.06 18.67
N GLU A 190 4.15 -14.60 19.33
CA GLU A 190 4.06 -15.84 20.13
C GLU A 190 3.08 -15.69 21.31
N LYS A 191 3.12 -14.56 22.02
CA LYS A 191 2.22 -14.27 23.14
C LYS A 191 0.76 -14.17 22.73
N HIS A 192 0.47 -13.48 21.62
CA HIS A 192 -0.91 -13.17 21.23
C HIS A 192 -1.50 -14.16 20.22
N GLY A 193 -0.69 -14.96 19.55
CA GLY A 193 -1.15 -15.91 18.54
C GLY A 193 -2.04 -15.24 17.49
N GLU A 194 -3.21 -15.81 17.21
CA GLU A 194 -4.18 -15.26 16.26
C GLU A 194 -4.73 -13.88 16.69
N GLN A 195 -4.69 -13.57 17.98
CA GLN A 195 -5.13 -12.27 18.49
C GLN A 195 -4.11 -11.15 18.23
N PHE A 196 -2.92 -11.46 17.69
CA PHE A 196 -1.95 -10.45 17.28
C PHE A 196 -2.55 -9.45 16.30
N ARG A 197 -3.47 -9.91 15.45
CA ARG A 197 -4.20 -9.05 14.50
C ARG A 197 -4.94 -7.86 15.14
N TRP A 198 -5.29 -7.95 16.45
CA TRP A 198 -5.91 -6.89 17.25
C TRP A 198 -5.09 -6.49 18.48
N ASN A 199 -3.88 -7.02 18.61
CA ASN A 199 -2.89 -6.67 19.62
C ASN A 199 -1.53 -6.41 18.97
N PRO A 200 -1.46 -5.47 18.00
CA PRO A 200 -0.25 -5.23 17.24
C PRO A 200 0.86 -4.66 18.12
N VAL A 201 2.07 -5.11 17.86
CA VAL A 201 3.30 -4.60 18.49
C VAL A 201 4.33 -4.39 17.38
N GLY A 202 4.69 -3.15 17.15
CA GLY A 202 5.66 -2.73 16.16
C GLY A 202 6.68 -1.76 16.76
N THR A 203 7.37 -1.04 15.88
CA THR A 203 8.44 -0.09 16.19
C THR A 203 8.19 1.29 15.59
N GLY A 204 6.97 1.54 15.11
CA GLY A 204 6.58 2.79 14.46
C GLY A 204 6.40 3.95 15.44
N PRO A 205 6.09 5.16 14.92
CA PRO A 205 5.91 6.36 15.74
C PRO A 205 4.67 6.32 16.64
N PHE A 206 3.73 5.44 16.38
CA PHE A 206 2.52 5.30 17.19
C PHE A 206 2.31 3.84 17.57
N PHE A 207 1.82 3.60 18.78
CA PHE A 207 1.44 2.27 19.24
C PHE A 207 -0.07 2.14 19.35
N PHE A 208 -0.55 0.91 19.20
CA PHE A 208 -1.96 0.58 19.37
C PHE A 208 -2.40 0.71 20.83
N ASP A 209 -3.45 1.50 21.08
CA ASP A 209 -4.08 1.65 22.38
C ASP A 209 -5.30 0.75 22.51
N ARG A 210 -6.33 0.98 21.67
CA ARG A 210 -7.58 0.22 21.69
C ARG A 210 -8.28 0.19 20.33
N HIS A 211 -9.14 -0.80 20.18
CA HIS A 211 -10.06 -0.96 19.06
C HIS A 211 -11.49 -1.06 19.59
N SER A 212 -12.36 -0.21 19.10
CA SER A 212 -13.80 -0.25 19.30
C SER A 212 -14.43 -0.62 17.95
N PRO A 213 -14.88 -1.88 17.75
CA PRO A 213 -15.40 -2.33 16.45
C PRO A 213 -16.56 -1.45 15.96
N ARG A 214 -16.55 -1.11 14.68
CA ARG A 214 -17.51 -0.21 14.02
C ARG A 214 -17.55 1.23 14.59
N ASP A 215 -16.53 1.62 15.34
CA ASP A 215 -16.34 2.98 15.83
C ASP A 215 -14.96 3.48 15.41
N LYS A 216 -13.90 2.99 16.07
CA LYS A 216 -12.53 3.45 15.75
C LYS A 216 -11.42 2.57 16.32
N VAL A 217 -10.24 2.72 15.71
CA VAL A 217 -8.95 2.34 16.27
C VAL A 217 -8.26 3.58 16.83
N VAL A 218 -7.70 3.49 18.04
CA VAL A 218 -6.93 4.57 18.68
C VAL A 218 -5.48 4.15 18.77
N LEU A 219 -4.60 5.01 18.27
CA LEU A 219 -3.16 4.90 18.39
C LEU A 219 -2.64 6.07 19.24
N LYS A 220 -1.56 5.85 19.99
CA LYS A 220 -0.88 6.88 20.81
C LYS A 220 0.56 7.05 20.37
N ALA A 221 1.06 8.26 20.50
CA ALA A 221 2.47 8.57 20.22
C ALA A 221 3.41 7.68 21.03
N PHE A 222 4.45 7.17 20.39
CA PHE A 222 5.49 6.38 21.04
C PHE A 222 6.72 7.27 21.34
N ASP A 223 6.93 7.56 22.61
CA ASP A 223 8.04 8.41 23.04
C ASP A 223 9.41 7.78 22.73
N GLY A 224 9.49 6.45 22.71
CA GLY A 224 10.69 5.68 22.37
C GLY A 224 10.93 5.48 20.87
N PHE A 225 10.23 6.21 19.99
CA PHE A 225 10.44 6.07 18.56
C PHE A 225 11.86 6.53 18.17
N HIS A 226 12.62 5.68 17.51
CA HIS A 226 14.06 5.89 17.23
C HIS A 226 14.40 7.11 16.35
N ARG A 227 13.40 7.73 15.73
CA ARG A 227 13.55 8.98 14.97
C ARG A 227 12.97 10.20 15.69
N GLY A 228 12.67 10.07 16.97
CA GLY A 228 12.08 11.10 17.82
C GLY A 228 10.56 10.98 17.91
N ARG A 229 10.02 11.39 19.05
CA ARG A 229 8.58 11.39 19.30
C ARG A 229 7.81 12.14 18.21
N PRO A 230 6.72 11.58 17.65
CA PRO A 230 5.90 12.30 16.69
C PRO A 230 5.22 13.52 17.34
N PRO A 231 4.94 14.59 16.57
CA PRO A 231 4.32 15.81 17.12
C PRO A 231 2.83 15.69 17.41
N ILE A 232 2.20 14.58 17.00
CA ILE A 232 0.79 14.25 17.26
C ILE A 232 0.75 13.29 18.44
N ASP A 233 -0.16 13.51 19.40
CA ASP A 233 -0.27 12.69 20.61
C ASP A 233 -1.11 11.44 20.41
N GLU A 234 -2.21 11.56 19.67
CA GLU A 234 -3.12 10.44 19.40
C GLU A 234 -3.58 10.48 17.93
N VAL A 235 -3.81 9.30 17.37
CA VAL A 235 -4.47 9.12 16.07
C VAL A 235 -5.74 8.34 16.30
N HIS A 236 -6.87 8.91 15.91
CA HIS A 236 -8.17 8.27 15.93
C HIS A 236 -8.57 7.90 14.50
N TRP A 237 -8.57 6.62 14.20
CA TRP A 237 -8.98 6.06 12.91
C TRP A 237 -10.44 5.61 13.01
N PHE A 238 -11.35 6.45 12.54
CA PHE A 238 -12.80 6.20 12.60
C PHE A 238 -13.25 5.29 11.46
N ASP A 239 -14.13 4.34 11.79
CA ASP A 239 -14.85 3.54 10.79
C ASP A 239 -16.01 4.36 10.22
N VAL A 240 -15.79 4.89 9.04
CA VAL A 240 -16.79 5.69 8.30
C VAL A 240 -16.83 5.14 6.87
N PRO A 241 -17.71 4.19 6.56
CA PRO A 241 -17.77 3.58 5.22
C PRO A 241 -18.19 4.56 4.13
N GLU A 242 -19.12 5.49 4.44
CA GLU A 242 -19.77 6.34 3.45
C GLU A 242 -18.97 7.61 3.12
N ASP A 243 -18.59 7.81 1.86
CA ASP A 243 -17.79 8.96 1.43
C ASP A 243 -18.50 10.30 1.66
N ALA A 244 -19.83 10.34 1.55
CA ALA A 244 -20.60 11.55 1.87
C ALA A 244 -20.44 11.96 3.34
N THR A 245 -20.47 11.00 4.26
CA THR A 245 -20.27 11.22 5.71
C THR A 245 -18.84 11.67 6.01
N LYS A 246 -17.84 11.04 5.37
CA LYS A 246 -16.44 11.46 5.48
C LYS A 246 -16.26 12.91 5.05
N ARG A 247 -16.82 13.28 3.90
CA ARG A 247 -16.74 14.64 3.34
C ARG A 247 -17.39 15.68 4.25
N ILE A 248 -18.61 15.42 4.74
CA ILE A 248 -19.32 16.32 5.68
C ILE A 248 -18.49 16.48 6.97
N GLY A 249 -17.89 15.40 7.47
CA GLY A 249 -17.04 15.47 8.65
C GLY A 249 -15.74 16.26 8.42
N LEU A 250 -15.15 16.19 7.22
CA LEU A 250 -14.00 17.01 6.82
C LEU A 250 -14.38 18.50 6.76
N GLU A 251 -15.54 18.83 6.17
CA GLU A 251 -16.07 20.18 6.07
C GLU A 251 -16.32 20.80 7.45
N LYS A 252 -16.93 20.04 8.38
CA LYS A 252 -17.21 20.47 9.75
C LYS A 252 -15.99 20.46 10.68
N GLY A 253 -14.82 19.97 10.21
CA GLY A 253 -13.62 19.83 11.04
C GLY A 253 -13.69 18.69 12.08
N THR A 254 -14.64 17.76 11.95
CA THR A 254 -14.70 16.54 12.76
C THR A 254 -13.54 15.60 12.38
N PHE A 255 -13.22 15.53 11.09
CA PHE A 255 -12.09 14.79 10.56
C PHE A 255 -11.06 15.74 9.98
N ASP A 256 -9.80 15.41 10.19
CA ASP A 256 -8.65 16.16 9.68
C ASP A 256 -8.17 15.59 8.34
N LEU A 257 -8.29 14.27 8.21
CA LEU A 257 -7.99 13.47 7.00
C LEU A 257 -9.14 12.53 6.71
N ILE A 258 -9.41 12.30 5.44
CA ILE A 258 -10.31 11.24 5.00
C ILE A 258 -9.68 10.38 3.91
N TYR A 259 -9.91 9.07 3.97
CA TYR A 259 -9.54 8.12 2.93
C TYR A 259 -10.81 7.71 2.18
N PRO A 260 -11.10 8.32 1.02
CA PRO A 260 -12.30 8.01 0.25
C PRO A 260 -12.20 6.62 -0.39
N GLU A 261 -13.34 5.99 -0.64
CA GLU A 261 -13.40 4.75 -1.41
C GLU A 261 -13.19 5.01 -2.91
N ALA A 262 -13.67 6.18 -3.36
CA ALA A 262 -13.46 6.67 -4.71
C ALA A 262 -13.50 8.20 -4.72
N VAL A 263 -12.58 8.80 -5.45
CA VAL A 263 -12.60 10.23 -5.75
C VAL A 263 -13.21 10.41 -7.14
N SER A 264 -14.39 11.03 -7.21
CA SER A 264 -14.97 11.52 -8.46
C SER A 264 -14.63 12.98 -8.67
N ALA A 265 -14.80 13.51 -9.89
CA ALA A 265 -14.62 14.95 -10.12
C ALA A 265 -15.58 15.80 -9.26
N ASP A 266 -16.80 15.33 -9.04
CA ASP A 266 -17.76 16.00 -8.15
C ASP A 266 -17.25 15.99 -6.71
N PHE A 267 -16.75 14.84 -6.21
CA PHE A 267 -16.13 14.76 -4.89
C PHE A 267 -14.94 15.73 -4.79
N GLU A 268 -14.07 15.75 -5.78
CA GLU A 268 -12.92 16.65 -5.82
C GLU A 268 -13.35 18.13 -5.83
N ALA A 269 -14.31 18.48 -6.68
CA ALA A 269 -14.84 19.83 -6.74
C ALA A 269 -15.44 20.28 -5.40
N GLN A 270 -16.17 19.40 -4.71
CA GLN A 270 -16.73 19.67 -3.39
C GLN A 270 -15.63 19.84 -2.34
N VAL A 271 -14.59 18.96 -2.35
CA VAL A 271 -13.43 19.06 -1.44
C VAL A 271 -12.68 20.37 -1.66
N LYS A 272 -12.42 20.75 -2.91
CA LYS A 272 -11.77 22.04 -3.24
C LYS A 272 -12.61 23.24 -2.81
N LYS A 273 -13.94 23.21 -3.00
CA LYS A 273 -14.86 24.28 -2.60
C LYS A 273 -14.82 24.57 -1.10
N MET A 274 -14.62 23.56 -0.26
CA MET A 274 -14.47 23.74 1.19
C MET A 274 -13.05 24.13 1.63
N GLY A 275 -12.12 24.32 0.68
CA GLY A 275 -10.74 24.69 0.94
C GLY A 275 -9.87 23.52 1.43
N ALA A 276 -10.33 22.30 1.25
CA ALA A 276 -9.54 21.10 1.49
C ALA A 276 -8.69 20.72 0.26
N VAL A 277 -7.71 19.87 0.44
CA VAL A 277 -6.75 19.45 -0.59
C VAL A 277 -6.86 17.94 -0.80
N ILE A 278 -6.76 17.51 -2.07
CA ILE A 278 -6.57 16.09 -2.39
C ILE A 278 -5.06 15.82 -2.51
N ASP A 279 -4.54 15.03 -1.59
CA ASP A 279 -3.17 14.52 -1.66
C ASP A 279 -3.17 13.25 -2.52
N ARG A 280 -2.62 13.37 -3.73
CA ARG A 280 -2.50 12.26 -4.69
C ARG A 280 -1.11 11.65 -4.63
N ARG A 281 -1.05 10.31 -4.67
CA ARG A 281 0.19 9.57 -4.69
C ARG A 281 0.12 8.45 -5.74
N GLY A 282 0.96 8.49 -6.72
CA GLY A 282 1.13 7.48 -7.74
C GLY A 282 2.40 6.66 -7.50
N PRO A 283 2.66 5.62 -8.27
CA PRO A 283 1.67 4.91 -9.06
C PRO A 283 0.67 4.18 -8.18
N GLY A 284 -0.58 4.18 -8.61
CA GLY A 284 -1.67 3.50 -7.93
C GLY A 284 -1.93 2.09 -8.45
N SER A 285 -3.16 1.63 -8.33
CA SER A 285 -3.57 0.37 -8.95
C SER A 285 -3.73 0.54 -10.45
N GLN A 286 -3.50 -0.54 -11.20
CA GLN A 286 -3.83 -0.62 -12.61
C GLN A 286 -4.84 -1.73 -12.82
N ASP A 287 -5.94 -1.41 -13.51
CA ASP A 287 -6.95 -2.37 -13.91
C ASP A 287 -6.78 -2.73 -15.38
N ARG A 288 -7.01 -4.02 -15.70
CA ARG A 288 -6.82 -4.55 -17.04
C ARG A 288 -7.67 -5.77 -17.30
N PHE A 289 -7.96 -6.03 -18.56
CA PHE A 289 -8.41 -7.33 -19.00
C PHE A 289 -7.22 -8.23 -19.32
N TYR A 290 -7.22 -9.43 -18.76
CA TYR A 290 -6.41 -10.56 -19.22
C TYR A 290 -7.24 -11.38 -20.17
N ILE A 291 -6.68 -11.73 -21.33
CA ILE A 291 -7.35 -12.53 -22.34
C ILE A 291 -6.69 -13.91 -22.32
N ASN A 292 -7.46 -14.92 -21.94
CA ASN A 292 -6.95 -16.28 -21.76
C ASN A 292 -6.69 -16.95 -23.09
N MET A 293 -5.42 -17.05 -23.47
CA MET A 293 -5.01 -17.60 -24.76
C MET A 293 -5.17 -19.13 -24.87
N THR A 294 -5.62 -19.82 -23.83
CA THR A 294 -5.88 -21.27 -23.86
C THR A 294 -7.36 -21.62 -24.04
N LYS A 295 -8.23 -20.60 -24.08
CA LYS A 295 -9.68 -20.79 -24.21
C LYS A 295 -10.17 -20.45 -25.62
N PRO A 296 -10.63 -21.43 -26.43
CA PRO A 296 -11.27 -21.11 -27.69
C PRO A 296 -12.48 -20.18 -27.49
N PRO A 297 -12.68 -19.20 -28.39
CA PRO A 297 -11.86 -18.91 -29.57
C PRO A 297 -10.70 -17.90 -29.31
N PHE A 298 -10.39 -17.55 -28.04
CA PHE A 298 -9.31 -16.61 -27.70
C PHE A 298 -7.90 -17.21 -27.84
N ASP A 299 -7.74 -18.48 -28.20
CA ASP A 299 -6.51 -19.09 -28.68
C ASP A 299 -6.03 -18.48 -30.01
N ASP A 300 -6.94 -17.96 -30.85
CA ASP A 300 -6.59 -17.19 -32.05
C ASP A 300 -6.26 -15.73 -31.70
N ILE A 301 -5.09 -15.26 -32.12
CA ILE A 301 -4.64 -13.89 -31.89
C ILE A 301 -5.55 -12.84 -32.55
N ARG A 302 -6.18 -13.17 -33.69
CA ARG A 302 -7.11 -12.27 -34.38
C ARG A 302 -8.35 -12.00 -33.52
N VAL A 303 -8.85 -13.04 -32.82
CA VAL A 303 -9.95 -12.90 -31.87
C VAL A 303 -9.54 -12.05 -30.66
N ARG A 304 -8.33 -12.26 -30.12
CA ARG A 304 -7.83 -11.43 -29.02
C ARG A 304 -7.68 -9.97 -29.42
N ARG A 305 -7.15 -9.69 -30.62
CA ARG A 305 -7.07 -8.33 -31.15
C ARG A 305 -8.46 -7.72 -31.40
N ALA A 306 -9.40 -8.50 -31.91
CA ALA A 306 -10.79 -8.07 -32.06
C ALA A 306 -11.41 -7.68 -30.71
N PHE A 307 -11.22 -8.49 -29.67
CA PHE A 307 -11.64 -8.14 -28.30
C PHE A 307 -11.05 -6.78 -27.86
N MET A 308 -9.77 -6.56 -28.08
CA MET A 308 -9.13 -5.30 -27.68
C MET A 308 -9.67 -4.08 -28.44
N HIS A 309 -9.91 -4.20 -29.75
CA HIS A 309 -10.48 -3.12 -30.57
C HIS A 309 -11.98 -2.90 -30.27
N ALA A 310 -12.69 -3.90 -29.75
CA ALA A 310 -14.09 -3.79 -29.34
C ALA A 310 -14.29 -3.00 -28.04
N ILE A 311 -13.25 -2.80 -27.24
CA ILE A 311 -13.34 -2.18 -25.92
C ILE A 311 -12.94 -0.69 -25.97
N ASP A 312 -13.93 0.19 -25.73
CA ASP A 312 -13.68 1.61 -25.49
C ASP A 312 -13.16 1.83 -24.06
N ARG A 313 -11.85 1.91 -23.95
CA ARG A 313 -11.14 2.14 -22.68
C ARG A 313 -11.48 3.48 -22.03
N LYS A 314 -11.77 4.52 -22.87
CA LYS A 314 -12.15 5.85 -22.37
C LYS A 314 -13.51 5.80 -21.69
N ALA A 315 -14.50 5.17 -22.34
CA ALA A 315 -15.82 4.98 -21.77
C ALA A 315 -15.79 4.13 -20.48
N ILE A 316 -14.96 3.08 -20.46
CA ILE A 316 -14.77 2.26 -19.23
C ILE A 316 -14.15 3.10 -18.12
N LYS A 317 -13.07 3.84 -18.41
CA LYS A 317 -12.43 4.72 -17.42
C LYS A 317 -13.42 5.73 -16.86
N GLU A 318 -14.22 6.38 -17.71
CA GLU A 318 -15.21 7.35 -17.28
C GLU A 318 -16.32 6.70 -16.44
N THR A 319 -16.70 5.45 -16.73
CA THR A 319 -17.66 4.70 -15.91
C THR A 319 -17.07 4.34 -14.54
N MET A 320 -15.79 4.02 -14.50
CA MET A 320 -15.09 3.71 -13.25
C MET A 320 -14.87 4.96 -12.40
N TYR A 321 -14.44 6.02 -13.04
CA TYR A 321 -13.98 7.26 -12.40
C TYR A 321 -14.55 8.47 -13.13
N PRO A 322 -15.85 8.78 -12.94
CA PRO A 322 -16.50 9.90 -13.59
C PRO A 322 -15.79 11.23 -13.32
N GLY A 323 -15.62 12.02 -14.38
CA GLY A 323 -15.09 13.36 -14.27
C GLY A 323 -13.57 13.48 -14.26
N GLY A 324 -12.86 12.48 -14.76
CA GLY A 324 -11.46 12.66 -15.14
C GLY A 324 -10.43 12.13 -14.16
N LEU A 325 -10.82 11.45 -13.09
CA LEU A 325 -9.87 10.82 -12.18
C LEU A 325 -9.23 9.57 -12.78
N GLY A 326 -8.01 9.31 -12.33
CA GLY A 326 -7.18 8.29 -12.95
C GLY A 326 -6.79 8.68 -14.38
N ARG A 327 -5.89 7.94 -14.94
CA ARG A 327 -5.46 8.09 -16.33
C ARG A 327 -5.65 6.78 -17.07
N LEU A 328 -5.74 6.86 -18.39
CA LEU A 328 -5.66 5.66 -19.21
C LEU A 328 -4.27 5.04 -19.03
N ALA A 329 -4.24 3.75 -18.78
CA ALA A 329 -2.98 3.03 -18.74
C ALA A 329 -2.30 3.08 -20.11
N THR A 330 -1.00 3.27 -20.14
CA THR A 330 -0.18 3.40 -21.37
C THR A 330 0.66 2.17 -21.61
N SER A 331 0.64 1.20 -20.71
CA SER A 331 1.46 -0.01 -20.77
C SER A 331 0.94 -1.09 -19.82
N PRO A 332 1.35 -2.37 -20.00
CA PRO A 332 1.17 -3.41 -18.98
C PRO A 332 1.78 -3.11 -17.62
N VAL A 333 2.84 -2.31 -17.54
CA VAL A 333 3.45 -1.84 -16.28
C VAL A 333 2.99 -0.41 -16.01
N PRO A 334 2.56 -0.07 -14.78
CA PRO A 334 2.09 1.27 -14.45
C PRO A 334 3.17 2.35 -14.62
N VAL A 335 2.74 3.56 -14.96
CA VAL A 335 3.63 4.73 -14.98
C VAL A 335 4.20 4.98 -13.58
N GLY A 336 5.48 5.39 -13.52
CA GLY A 336 6.23 5.60 -12.27
C GLY A 336 6.87 4.34 -11.70
N TYR A 337 6.59 3.16 -12.25
CA TYR A 337 7.33 1.94 -11.92
C TYR A 337 8.64 1.89 -12.71
N PHE A 338 9.71 1.41 -12.07
CA PHE A 338 10.94 1.14 -12.83
C PHE A 338 10.65 0.21 -14.00
N GLY A 339 11.20 0.52 -15.16
CA GLY A 339 11.01 -0.26 -16.39
C GLY A 339 9.67 -0.03 -17.10
N HIS A 340 8.86 0.96 -16.67
CA HIS A 340 7.72 1.42 -17.47
C HIS A 340 8.17 2.02 -18.80
N ILE A 341 7.39 1.76 -19.84
CA ILE A 341 7.49 2.45 -21.14
C ILE A 341 6.07 2.58 -21.72
N PRO A 342 5.70 3.72 -22.29
CA PRO A 342 4.49 3.81 -23.10
C PRO A 342 4.62 2.87 -24.31
N VAL A 343 3.59 2.06 -24.54
CA VAL A 343 3.49 1.16 -25.69
C VAL A 343 2.26 1.51 -26.53
N GLU A 344 2.29 1.16 -27.79
CA GLU A 344 1.10 1.32 -28.65
C GLU A 344 -0.01 0.39 -28.14
N LEU A 345 -1.16 0.96 -27.84
CA LEU A 345 -2.35 0.26 -27.37
C LEU A 345 -3.43 0.33 -28.45
N PRO A 346 -4.20 -0.76 -28.65
CA PRO A 346 -5.27 -0.78 -29.62
C PRO A 346 -6.27 0.36 -29.42
N ALA A 347 -6.58 1.10 -30.49
CA ALA A 347 -7.65 2.07 -30.50
C ALA A 347 -9.01 1.34 -30.49
N TYR A 348 -10.03 1.98 -29.95
CA TYR A 348 -11.42 1.51 -30.10
C TYR A 348 -11.83 1.60 -31.57
N ASP A 349 -12.02 0.46 -32.20
CA ASP A 349 -12.42 0.34 -33.60
C ASP A 349 -13.31 -0.91 -33.78
N PRO A 350 -14.62 -0.78 -33.58
CA PRO A 350 -15.55 -1.88 -33.71
C PRO A 350 -15.60 -2.50 -35.13
N GLU A 351 -15.34 -1.70 -36.16
CA GLU A 351 -15.38 -2.22 -37.56
C GLU A 351 -14.13 -3.07 -37.82
N LEU A 352 -12.97 -2.67 -37.37
CA LEU A 352 -11.77 -3.52 -37.41
C LEU A 352 -11.96 -4.77 -36.57
N ALA A 353 -12.60 -4.68 -35.42
CA ALA A 353 -12.92 -5.85 -34.59
C ALA A 353 -13.78 -6.88 -35.34
N LYS A 354 -14.86 -6.44 -36.01
CA LYS A 354 -15.70 -7.32 -36.85
C LYS A 354 -14.92 -7.95 -38.00
N LYS A 355 -14.07 -7.17 -38.67
CA LYS A 355 -13.22 -7.67 -39.73
C LYS A 355 -12.29 -8.77 -39.23
N LEU A 356 -11.61 -8.56 -38.09
CA LEU A 356 -10.71 -9.55 -37.48
C LEU A 356 -11.45 -10.82 -37.06
N LEU A 357 -12.68 -10.70 -36.55
CA LEU A 357 -13.53 -11.85 -36.25
C LEU A 357 -13.89 -12.65 -37.50
N ALA A 358 -14.27 -11.97 -38.59
CA ALA A 358 -14.59 -12.64 -39.85
C ALA A 358 -13.36 -13.36 -40.43
N GLU A 359 -12.17 -12.73 -40.39
CA GLU A 359 -10.89 -13.35 -40.81
C GLU A 359 -10.52 -14.57 -39.94
N ALA A 360 -10.93 -14.57 -38.65
CA ALA A 360 -10.75 -15.69 -37.74
C ALA A 360 -11.78 -16.81 -37.91
N GLY A 361 -12.77 -16.66 -38.82
CA GLY A 361 -13.82 -17.65 -39.07
C GLY A 361 -15.11 -17.40 -38.27
N TYR A 362 -15.26 -16.23 -37.66
CA TYR A 362 -16.44 -15.87 -36.87
C TYR A 362 -17.19 -14.65 -37.46
N PRO A 363 -17.62 -14.65 -38.71
CA PRO A 363 -18.27 -13.49 -39.35
C PRO A 363 -19.60 -13.10 -38.68
N ASN A 364 -20.26 -14.04 -37.99
CA ASN A 364 -21.49 -13.80 -37.22
C ASN A 364 -21.25 -13.72 -35.71
N GLY A 365 -19.97 -13.66 -35.29
CA GLY A 365 -19.59 -13.67 -33.89
C GLY A 365 -19.68 -15.04 -33.22
N PHE A 366 -19.66 -15.02 -31.88
CA PHE A 366 -19.73 -16.23 -31.05
C PHE A 366 -20.23 -15.89 -29.63
N THR A 367 -20.60 -16.94 -28.88
CA THR A 367 -21.05 -16.81 -27.49
C THR A 367 -20.05 -17.47 -26.55
N VAL A 368 -19.74 -16.80 -25.44
CA VAL A 368 -18.89 -17.35 -24.36
C VAL A 368 -19.51 -17.11 -22.99
N LYS A 369 -19.29 -18.05 -22.08
CA LYS A 369 -19.63 -17.90 -20.66
C LYS A 369 -18.48 -17.22 -19.92
N ASN A 370 -18.80 -16.27 -19.04
CA ASN A 370 -17.81 -15.62 -18.18
C ASN A 370 -18.37 -15.44 -16.77
N TYR A 371 -17.63 -15.85 -15.75
CA TYR A 371 -18.00 -15.63 -14.36
C TYR A 371 -17.53 -14.26 -13.90
N PHE A 372 -18.36 -13.58 -13.12
CA PHE A 372 -18.00 -12.27 -12.58
C PHE A 372 -18.60 -12.02 -11.19
N MET A 373 -18.01 -11.11 -10.43
CA MET A 373 -18.47 -10.79 -9.08
C MET A 373 -19.79 -10.03 -9.10
N SER A 374 -20.77 -10.47 -8.31
CA SER A 374 -22.09 -9.84 -8.20
C SER A 374 -22.07 -8.55 -7.38
N LYS A 375 -21.16 -8.45 -6.42
CA LYS A 375 -21.01 -7.30 -5.51
C LYS A 375 -19.59 -6.78 -5.56
N SER A 376 -19.44 -5.56 -6.04
CA SER A 376 -18.23 -4.74 -6.00
C SER A 376 -18.67 -3.32 -6.28
N PHE A 377 -17.93 -2.34 -5.78
CA PHE A 377 -18.32 -0.93 -5.93
C PHE A 377 -18.48 -0.51 -7.40
N ILE A 378 -17.58 -0.95 -8.29
CA ILE A 378 -17.50 -0.44 -9.65
C ILE A 378 -17.42 -1.52 -10.73
N PHE A 379 -16.76 -2.63 -10.48
CA PHE A 379 -16.48 -3.66 -11.48
C PHE A 379 -17.72 -4.25 -12.19
N PRO A 380 -18.87 -4.47 -11.54
CA PRO A 380 -20.07 -4.93 -12.24
C PRO A 380 -20.53 -3.95 -13.35
N LYS A 381 -20.48 -2.63 -13.10
CA LYS A 381 -20.82 -1.60 -14.11
C LYS A 381 -19.87 -1.65 -15.32
N VAL A 382 -18.56 -1.80 -15.04
CA VAL A 382 -17.52 -1.95 -16.08
C VAL A 382 -17.79 -3.18 -16.94
N MET A 383 -18.10 -4.31 -16.31
CA MET A 383 -18.36 -5.55 -17.04
C MET A 383 -19.65 -5.47 -17.87
N THR A 384 -20.69 -4.81 -17.38
CA THR A 384 -21.91 -4.57 -18.17
C THR A 384 -21.61 -3.73 -19.40
N LEU A 385 -20.81 -2.66 -19.24
CA LEU A 385 -20.40 -1.82 -20.37
C LEU A 385 -19.53 -2.60 -21.38
N ALA A 386 -18.56 -3.36 -20.89
CA ALA A 386 -17.72 -4.22 -21.75
C ALA A 386 -18.57 -5.27 -22.49
N GLN A 387 -19.53 -5.89 -21.83
CA GLN A 387 -20.49 -6.84 -22.43
C GLN A 387 -21.24 -6.21 -23.60
N GLU A 388 -21.76 -4.98 -23.42
CA GLU A 388 -22.45 -4.26 -24.47
C GLU A 388 -21.55 -3.88 -25.65
N GLN A 389 -20.32 -3.47 -25.36
CA GLN A 389 -19.33 -3.16 -26.41
C GLN A 389 -18.94 -4.40 -27.21
N LEU A 390 -18.71 -5.53 -26.55
CA LEU A 390 -18.40 -6.82 -27.18
C LEU A 390 -19.59 -7.32 -28.02
N ARG A 391 -20.82 -7.16 -27.55
CA ARG A 391 -22.04 -7.54 -28.29
C ARG A 391 -22.17 -6.80 -29.64
N LYS A 392 -21.76 -5.52 -29.70
CA LYS A 392 -21.81 -4.71 -30.93
C LYS A 392 -20.93 -5.28 -32.06
N VAL A 393 -19.92 -6.07 -31.70
CA VAL A 393 -19.03 -6.71 -32.68
C VAL A 393 -19.33 -8.22 -32.87
N GLY A 394 -20.39 -8.74 -32.19
CA GLY A 394 -20.79 -10.15 -32.30
C GLY A 394 -20.23 -11.06 -31.21
N ILE A 395 -19.47 -10.55 -30.23
CA ILE A 395 -19.01 -11.34 -29.09
C ILE A 395 -20.09 -11.26 -27.99
N VAL A 396 -20.87 -12.33 -27.86
CA VAL A 396 -21.93 -12.43 -26.84
C VAL A 396 -21.35 -13.04 -25.57
N VAL A 397 -21.40 -12.30 -24.46
CA VAL A 397 -20.90 -12.76 -23.16
C VAL A 397 -22.08 -13.14 -22.28
N GLU A 398 -22.25 -14.42 -22.01
CA GLU A 398 -23.19 -14.94 -20.99
C GLU A 398 -22.56 -14.76 -19.61
N MET A 399 -22.92 -13.66 -18.92
CA MET A 399 -22.33 -13.32 -17.63
C MET A 399 -23.00 -14.10 -16.49
N GLN A 400 -22.19 -14.87 -15.76
CA GLN A 400 -22.61 -15.59 -14.57
C GLN A 400 -22.15 -14.84 -13.32
N LEU A 401 -23.08 -14.19 -12.62
CA LEU A 401 -22.78 -13.42 -11.42
C LEU A 401 -22.64 -14.33 -10.21
N VAL A 402 -21.50 -14.24 -9.53
CA VAL A 402 -21.16 -15.05 -8.35
C VAL A 402 -20.66 -14.16 -7.21
N GLU A 403 -20.63 -14.67 -5.99
CA GLU A 403 -20.02 -13.97 -4.85
C GLU A 403 -18.52 -13.72 -5.09
N HIS A 404 -17.97 -12.68 -4.47
CA HIS A 404 -16.59 -12.23 -4.69
C HIS A 404 -15.55 -13.33 -4.45
N ALA A 405 -15.69 -14.11 -3.37
CA ALA A 405 -14.78 -15.22 -3.08
C ALA A 405 -14.87 -16.32 -4.15
N THR A 406 -16.08 -16.66 -4.60
CA THR A 406 -16.34 -17.63 -5.67
C THR A 406 -15.77 -17.16 -7.01
N TYR A 407 -15.85 -15.86 -7.32
CA TYR A 407 -15.18 -15.30 -8.51
C TYR A 407 -13.68 -15.57 -8.49
N HIS A 408 -13.02 -15.28 -7.36
CA HIS A 408 -11.59 -15.55 -7.22
C HIS A 408 -11.22 -17.02 -7.30
N GLU A 409 -12.09 -17.92 -6.89
CA GLU A 409 -11.92 -19.36 -7.07
C GLU A 409 -12.06 -19.75 -8.55
N HIS A 410 -13.08 -19.24 -9.25
CA HIS A 410 -13.35 -19.56 -10.65
C HIS A 410 -12.23 -19.11 -11.59
N ILE A 411 -11.70 -17.89 -11.43
CA ILE A 411 -10.58 -17.42 -12.26
C ILE A 411 -9.31 -18.25 -12.03
N ARG A 412 -9.09 -18.76 -10.79
CA ARG A 412 -7.98 -19.66 -10.49
C ARG A 412 -8.22 -21.12 -10.93
N LYS A 413 -9.45 -21.52 -11.15
CA LYS A 413 -9.82 -22.79 -11.79
C LYS A 413 -9.80 -22.71 -13.31
N ASN A 414 -9.31 -21.64 -13.88
CA ASN A 414 -9.24 -21.42 -15.33
C ASN A 414 -10.61 -21.56 -16.01
N LEU A 415 -11.68 -21.03 -15.41
CA LEU A 415 -13.04 -21.15 -15.97
C LEU A 415 -13.38 -19.98 -16.92
N ASN A 416 -12.66 -18.87 -16.85
CA ASN A 416 -12.95 -17.64 -17.58
C ASN A 416 -12.14 -17.53 -18.87
N PRO A 417 -12.77 -17.16 -20.01
CA PRO A 417 -12.07 -16.83 -21.25
C PRO A 417 -11.34 -15.46 -21.18
N PHE A 418 -11.81 -14.57 -20.33
CA PHE A 418 -11.12 -13.32 -19.99
C PHE A 418 -11.40 -12.90 -18.54
N VAL A 419 -10.49 -12.14 -17.95
CA VAL A 419 -10.55 -11.74 -16.54
C VAL A 419 -10.26 -10.26 -16.41
N LEU A 420 -11.19 -9.51 -15.80
CA LEU A 420 -10.90 -8.15 -15.32
C LEU A 420 -10.28 -8.25 -13.94
N PHE A 421 -9.05 -7.78 -13.81
CA PHE A 421 -8.32 -7.83 -12.55
C PHE A 421 -7.37 -6.64 -12.43
N GLY A 422 -7.20 -6.14 -11.21
CA GLY A 422 -6.31 -5.04 -10.91
C GLY A 422 -5.51 -5.27 -9.63
N GLY A 423 -4.65 -4.34 -9.32
CA GLY A 423 -3.91 -4.38 -8.07
C GLY A 423 -2.72 -3.45 -8.01
N ILE A 424 -2.09 -3.43 -6.86
CA ILE A 424 -0.90 -2.66 -6.52
C ILE A 424 0.21 -3.64 -6.17
N ARG A 425 1.44 -3.36 -6.60
CA ARG A 425 2.62 -4.19 -6.31
C ARG A 425 3.82 -3.30 -5.99
N LEU A 426 4.95 -3.93 -5.68
CA LEU A 426 6.23 -3.22 -5.59
C LEU A 426 6.50 -2.44 -6.88
N PRO A 427 7.03 -1.22 -6.79
CA PRO A 427 7.13 -0.28 -7.90
C PRO A 427 8.29 -0.60 -8.86
N ASP A 428 8.32 -1.81 -9.38
CA ASP A 428 9.34 -2.31 -10.32
C ASP A 428 8.68 -3.27 -11.31
N ALA A 429 9.13 -3.24 -12.57
CA ALA A 429 8.58 -4.07 -13.64
C ALA A 429 8.75 -5.57 -13.39
N ASP A 430 9.85 -6.02 -12.74
CA ASP A 430 10.06 -7.44 -12.49
C ASP A 430 8.96 -8.06 -11.60
N PRO A 431 8.73 -7.62 -10.36
CA PRO A 431 7.69 -8.21 -9.52
C PRO A 431 6.28 -8.04 -10.13
N TRP A 432 6.08 -6.98 -10.90
CA TRP A 432 4.81 -6.75 -11.59
C TRP A 432 4.58 -7.73 -12.73
N LEU A 433 5.52 -7.81 -13.69
CA LEU A 433 5.41 -8.69 -14.85
C LEU A 433 5.49 -10.16 -14.46
N SER A 434 6.33 -10.48 -13.47
CA SER A 434 6.46 -11.86 -12.96
C SER A 434 5.15 -12.37 -12.39
N LEU A 435 4.51 -11.59 -11.52
CA LEU A 435 3.26 -12.00 -10.89
C LEU A 435 2.13 -12.21 -11.90
N PHE A 436 2.09 -11.39 -12.95
CA PHE A 436 0.94 -11.38 -13.86
C PHE A 436 1.17 -12.11 -15.18
N PHE A 437 2.42 -12.41 -15.55
CA PHE A 437 2.73 -12.95 -16.88
C PHE A 437 3.81 -14.06 -16.89
N HIS A 438 4.50 -14.35 -15.76
CA HIS A 438 5.45 -15.45 -15.70
C HIS A 438 4.70 -16.79 -15.68
N SER A 439 5.26 -17.81 -16.34
CA SER A 439 4.61 -19.13 -16.47
C SER A 439 4.38 -19.84 -15.13
N SER A 440 5.22 -19.61 -14.12
CA SER A 440 5.01 -20.16 -12.76
C SER A 440 3.77 -19.65 -12.07
N GLU A 441 3.24 -18.50 -12.51
CA GLU A 441 2.03 -17.88 -11.96
C GLU A 441 0.76 -18.24 -12.74
N ILE A 442 0.84 -19.17 -13.67
CA ILE A 442 -0.36 -19.74 -14.32
C ILE A 442 -1.14 -20.53 -13.29
N PRO A 443 -2.41 -20.19 -13.03
CA PRO A 443 -3.24 -20.95 -12.11
C PRO A 443 -3.48 -22.35 -12.65
N ASP A 444 -3.23 -23.36 -11.81
CA ASP A 444 -3.40 -24.77 -12.18
C ASP A 444 -4.10 -25.54 -11.04
N PRO A 445 -5.36 -25.92 -11.22
CA PRO A 445 -6.09 -26.70 -10.24
C PRO A 445 -5.49 -28.08 -9.93
N ALA A 446 -4.78 -28.69 -10.90
CA ALA A 446 -4.21 -30.03 -10.72
C ALA A 446 -3.02 -30.00 -9.77
N THR A 447 -2.20 -28.94 -9.79
CA THR A 447 -1.07 -28.75 -8.89
C THR A 447 -1.41 -27.92 -7.65
N GLY A 448 -2.62 -27.32 -7.61
CA GLY A 448 -3.03 -26.39 -6.57
C GLY A 448 -2.41 -25.01 -6.69
N ASN A 449 -1.75 -24.69 -7.81
CA ASN A 449 -1.19 -23.36 -8.05
C ASN A 449 -2.29 -22.30 -8.14
N LYS A 450 -2.23 -21.29 -7.26
CA LYS A 450 -3.20 -20.18 -7.18
C LYS A 450 -2.66 -18.88 -7.77
N GLY A 451 -1.77 -18.96 -8.75
CA GLY A 451 -1.16 -17.83 -9.42
C GLY A 451 -2.16 -16.87 -10.10
N THR A 452 -1.63 -15.79 -10.66
CA THR A 452 -2.42 -14.68 -11.22
C THR A 452 -2.12 -14.36 -12.68
N ASN A 453 -1.39 -15.23 -13.39
CA ASN A 453 -1.23 -15.16 -14.85
C ASN A 453 -2.49 -15.73 -15.53
N PHE A 454 -3.58 -14.97 -15.47
CA PHE A 454 -4.87 -15.38 -16.05
C PHE A 454 -4.90 -15.41 -17.58
N ALA A 455 -3.89 -14.82 -18.24
CA ALA A 455 -3.71 -14.95 -19.68
C ALA A 455 -3.12 -16.30 -20.10
N HIS A 456 -2.57 -17.07 -19.17
CA HIS A 456 -1.80 -18.30 -19.40
C HIS A 456 -0.59 -18.09 -20.33
N TYR A 457 0.01 -16.88 -20.24
CA TYR A 457 1.11 -16.44 -21.08
C TYR A 457 2.45 -17.02 -20.61
N ARG A 458 3.38 -17.26 -21.55
CA ARG A 458 4.69 -17.87 -21.26
C ARG A 458 5.85 -17.20 -21.99
N ALA A 459 5.54 -16.33 -22.96
CA ALA A 459 6.55 -15.89 -23.94
C ALA A 459 7.49 -14.77 -23.43
N ILE A 460 7.47 -14.43 -22.12
CA ILE A 460 8.40 -13.45 -21.55
C ILE A 460 9.28 -13.99 -20.43
N ASP A 461 9.20 -15.27 -20.11
CA ASP A 461 9.97 -15.86 -19.02
C ASP A 461 11.47 -15.67 -19.20
N ASP A 462 11.95 -15.78 -20.44
CA ASP A 462 13.33 -15.51 -20.83
C ASP A 462 13.76 -14.06 -20.54
N LEU A 463 12.92 -13.09 -20.87
CA LEU A 463 13.17 -11.68 -20.60
C LEU A 463 13.15 -11.37 -19.10
N LEU A 464 12.23 -11.98 -18.35
CA LEU A 464 12.18 -11.82 -16.91
C LEU A 464 13.44 -12.38 -16.23
N ALA A 465 13.91 -13.56 -16.68
CA ALA A 465 15.15 -14.16 -16.20
C ALA A 465 16.37 -13.29 -16.52
N GLN A 466 16.48 -12.75 -17.73
CA GLN A 466 17.54 -11.83 -18.13
C GLN A 466 17.51 -10.52 -17.32
N GLY A 467 16.32 -9.92 -17.17
CA GLY A 467 16.15 -8.67 -16.42
C GLY A 467 16.54 -8.79 -14.95
N ARG A 468 16.31 -9.95 -14.34
CA ARG A 468 16.73 -10.23 -12.95
C ARG A 468 18.24 -10.31 -12.77
N GLN A 469 18.97 -10.70 -13.81
CA GLN A 469 20.43 -10.84 -13.77
C GLN A 469 21.16 -9.57 -14.22
N GLU A 470 20.47 -8.67 -14.93
CA GLU A 470 21.08 -7.45 -15.47
C GLU A 470 21.29 -6.41 -14.35
N ARG A 471 22.54 -5.95 -14.21
CA ARG A 471 22.97 -5.00 -13.17
C ARG A 471 22.90 -3.54 -13.63
N ASP A 472 23.07 -3.31 -14.92
CA ASP A 472 22.93 -1.97 -15.49
C ASP A 472 21.44 -1.58 -15.54
N PRO A 473 21.01 -0.53 -14.83
CA PRO A 473 19.59 -0.17 -14.78
C PRO A 473 19.00 0.18 -16.15
N LYS A 474 19.78 0.77 -17.06
CA LYS A 474 19.31 1.13 -18.40
C LYS A 474 19.09 -0.11 -19.26
N LYS A 475 20.04 -1.05 -19.23
CA LYS A 475 19.89 -2.34 -19.94
C LYS A 475 18.74 -3.15 -19.35
N ARG A 476 18.63 -3.18 -18.03
CA ARG A 476 17.54 -3.84 -17.31
C ARG A 476 16.18 -3.27 -17.72
N ALA A 477 16.05 -1.94 -17.76
CA ALA A 477 14.83 -1.29 -18.24
C ALA A 477 14.52 -1.68 -19.70
N ALA A 478 15.50 -1.71 -20.58
CA ALA A 478 15.31 -2.08 -21.99
C ALA A 478 14.77 -3.51 -22.16
N ILE A 479 15.20 -4.45 -21.31
CA ILE A 479 14.68 -5.83 -21.31
C ILE A 479 13.19 -5.83 -20.93
N TYR A 480 12.79 -5.11 -19.88
CA TYR A 480 11.38 -5.02 -19.50
C TYR A 480 10.53 -4.21 -20.49
N HIS A 481 11.13 -3.28 -21.23
CA HIS A 481 10.44 -2.61 -22.34
C HIS A 481 10.06 -3.61 -23.43
N GLU A 482 10.97 -4.54 -23.79
CA GLU A 482 10.68 -5.59 -24.77
C GLU A 482 9.61 -6.57 -24.25
N ALA A 483 9.65 -6.92 -22.96
CA ALA A 483 8.62 -7.76 -22.38
C ALA A 483 7.21 -7.12 -22.50
N GLN A 484 7.09 -5.82 -22.24
CA GLN A 484 5.82 -5.09 -22.40
C GLN A 484 5.34 -5.04 -23.85
N ARG A 485 6.25 -4.77 -24.81
CA ARG A 485 5.91 -4.80 -26.24
C ARG A 485 5.44 -6.19 -26.67
N ARG A 486 6.10 -7.26 -26.19
CA ARG A 486 5.74 -8.66 -26.52
C ARG A 486 4.34 -9.00 -25.99
N ILE A 487 4.00 -8.63 -24.75
CA ILE A 487 2.66 -8.79 -24.18
C ILE A 487 1.59 -8.13 -25.05
N MET A 488 1.85 -6.89 -25.51
CA MET A 488 0.89 -6.16 -26.34
C MET A 488 0.79 -6.72 -27.75
N ARG A 489 1.92 -7.08 -28.37
CA ARG A 489 1.95 -7.72 -29.70
C ARG A 489 1.16 -9.01 -29.74
N ASP A 490 1.24 -9.81 -28.66
CA ASP A 490 0.54 -11.09 -28.54
C ASP A 490 -0.90 -10.95 -28.04
N ALA A 491 -1.34 -9.73 -27.77
CA ALA A 491 -2.71 -9.37 -27.42
C ALA A 491 -3.29 -10.16 -26.24
N VAL A 492 -2.49 -10.37 -25.20
CA VAL A 492 -2.92 -11.15 -24.02
C VAL A 492 -3.37 -10.28 -22.82
N CYS A 493 -3.21 -8.98 -22.93
CA CYS A 493 -3.56 -8.03 -21.88
C CYS A 493 -4.02 -6.71 -22.51
N LEU A 494 -5.17 -6.19 -22.04
CA LEU A 494 -5.63 -4.85 -22.35
C LEU A 494 -5.60 -3.99 -21.08
N PRO A 495 -4.56 -3.18 -20.85
CA PRO A 495 -4.51 -2.22 -19.75
C PRO A 495 -5.63 -1.17 -19.92
N ILE A 496 -6.38 -0.88 -18.87
CA ILE A 496 -7.52 0.05 -18.93
C ILE A 496 -7.14 1.41 -18.33
N ASN A 497 -6.93 1.43 -17.02
CA ASN A 497 -6.70 2.66 -16.29
C ASN A 497 -5.74 2.45 -15.13
N GLU A 498 -5.16 3.55 -14.70
CA GLU A 498 -4.35 3.66 -13.49
C GLU A 498 -4.98 4.69 -12.56
N VAL A 499 -5.06 4.33 -11.29
CA VAL A 499 -5.68 5.17 -10.27
C VAL A 499 -4.66 5.46 -9.19
N PRO A 500 -4.38 6.74 -8.90
CA PRO A 500 -3.55 7.10 -7.76
C PRO A 500 -4.24 6.73 -6.45
N ASN A 501 -3.47 6.60 -5.40
CA ASN A 501 -4.02 6.57 -4.05
C ASN A 501 -4.27 8.01 -3.60
N GLU A 502 -5.46 8.28 -3.10
CA GLU A 502 -5.90 9.64 -2.81
C GLU A 502 -6.41 9.77 -1.39
N TRP A 503 -6.07 10.89 -0.77
CA TRP A 503 -6.57 11.31 0.52
C TRP A 503 -7.07 12.74 0.43
N ALA A 504 -8.14 13.08 1.15
CA ALA A 504 -8.53 14.47 1.29
C ALA A 504 -8.13 14.99 2.68
N ARG A 505 -7.53 16.17 2.72
CA ARG A 505 -6.93 16.77 3.91
C ARG A 505 -7.43 18.20 4.11
N ASN A 506 -7.68 18.56 5.37
CA ASN A 506 -7.86 19.95 5.75
C ASN A 506 -6.47 20.60 5.94
N PRO A 507 -6.00 21.46 5.00
CA PRO A 507 -4.66 22.04 5.06
C PRO A 507 -4.50 23.08 6.18
N LYS A 508 -5.61 23.59 6.73
CA LYS A 508 -5.60 24.49 7.90
C LYS A 508 -5.41 23.75 9.22
N ARG A 509 -5.60 22.43 9.21
CA ARG A 509 -5.50 21.57 10.39
C ARG A 509 -4.29 20.65 10.33
N VAL A 510 -3.95 20.13 9.17
CA VAL A 510 -2.85 19.17 9.00
C VAL A 510 -1.88 19.67 7.95
N SER A 511 -0.60 19.81 8.32
CA SER A 511 0.48 20.01 7.39
C SER A 511 1.28 18.72 7.16
N THR A 512 1.80 18.60 5.96
CA THR A 512 2.73 17.54 5.53
C THR A 512 3.89 18.18 4.80
N PRO A 513 5.11 17.63 4.88
CA PRO A 513 6.25 18.14 4.10
C PRO A 513 6.16 17.78 2.61
N PHE A 514 5.17 16.99 2.21
CA PHE A 514 5.01 16.51 0.84
C PHE A 514 4.04 17.38 0.06
N ASP A 515 4.38 17.63 -1.21
CA ASP A 515 3.51 18.32 -2.14
C ASP A 515 2.21 17.51 -2.35
N PRO A 516 1.01 18.12 -2.33
CA PRO A 516 -0.22 17.42 -2.65
C PRO A 516 -0.28 16.93 -4.11
N GLU A 517 0.27 17.73 -5.04
CA GLU A 517 0.39 17.34 -6.45
C GLU A 517 1.85 16.98 -6.76
N TYR A 518 2.14 15.70 -6.83
CA TYR A 518 3.49 15.22 -7.06
C TYR A 518 3.57 14.34 -8.30
N GLY A 519 4.82 14.16 -8.75
CA GLY A 519 5.12 13.44 -9.97
C GLY A 519 4.77 11.95 -9.93
N GLU A 520 4.80 11.34 -11.10
CA GLU A 520 4.45 9.94 -11.34
C GLU A 520 5.39 8.95 -10.66
N ASP A 521 6.56 9.40 -10.21
CA ASP A 521 7.63 8.65 -9.56
C ASP A 521 7.52 8.58 -8.02
N SER A 522 6.49 9.19 -7.42
CA SER A 522 6.25 9.12 -5.98
C SER A 522 5.45 7.87 -5.62
N LEU A 523 5.71 7.28 -4.44
CA LEU A 523 4.91 6.16 -3.96
C LEU A 523 3.45 6.54 -3.77
N HIS A 524 2.57 5.64 -4.20
CA HIS A 524 1.13 5.82 -4.14
C HIS A 524 0.54 5.86 -2.72
N PHE A 525 1.35 5.69 -1.66
CA PHE A 525 0.87 5.75 -0.29
C PHE A 525 1.15 7.13 0.30
N SER A 526 0.09 7.92 0.43
CA SER A 526 0.13 9.12 1.26
C SER A 526 0.53 8.73 2.68
N TYR A 527 1.28 9.60 3.33
CA TYR A 527 1.61 9.43 4.75
C TYR A 527 2.43 8.19 5.10
N ASN A 528 3.38 7.79 4.22
CA ASN A 528 4.37 6.75 4.54
C ASN A 528 5.18 7.07 5.80
N TYR A 529 5.25 8.34 6.16
CA TYR A 529 5.97 8.87 7.33
C TYR A 529 5.03 9.71 8.19
N PRO A 530 4.12 9.08 8.94
CA PRO A 530 3.14 9.78 9.76
C PRO A 530 3.77 10.61 10.88
N GLU A 531 5.01 10.33 11.26
CA GLU A 531 5.81 11.15 12.18
C GLU A 531 6.14 12.55 11.65
N LEU A 532 6.00 12.77 10.35
CA LEU A 532 6.23 14.07 9.71
C LEU A 532 4.95 14.92 9.61
N LEU A 533 3.80 14.35 9.91
CA LEU A 533 2.53 15.08 9.96
C LEU A 533 2.51 16.01 11.18
N LYS A 534 1.99 17.21 11.01
CA LYS A 534 1.83 18.18 12.10
C LYS A 534 0.40 18.69 12.13
N LEU A 535 -0.17 18.77 13.32
CA LEU A 535 -1.41 19.50 13.53
C LEU A 535 -1.07 20.99 13.69
N LEU A 536 -1.77 21.80 12.93
CA LEU A 536 -1.74 23.26 13.01
C LEU A 536 -2.78 23.70 14.05
N ASN A 537 -2.48 24.76 14.78
CA ASN A 537 -3.34 25.29 15.85
C ASN A 537 -4.61 25.93 15.28
#